data_48b4e5b44b89f184a722db3198667ff2
#
_entry.id   48b4e5b44b89f184a722db3198667ff2
#
_cell.length_a   1.000
_cell.length_b   1.000
_cell.length_c   1.000
_cell.angle_alpha   90.00
_cell.angle_beta   90.00
_cell.angle_gamma   90.00
#
_symmetry.space_group_name_H-M   'P 1'
#
loop_
_entity.id
_entity.type
_entity.pdbx_description
1 polymer ?
#
loop_
_entity_poly.entity_id
_entity_poly.type
_entity_poly.pdbx_seq_one_letter_code
_entity_poly.pdbx_strand_id
1 'polypeptide(L)'
;MKYSIIVPVFNRPDEVDELLESLIHQEKKDFEVIIVEDGSHIPCKEVCDKYVDRLNLHYYNKENSGPGQSRNYGAERAEGEYLLILDSDVVLPKGYLQAIDEELDREPADAFGGPDCAHDSFSDTQKAISYSMTSFFTTGGIRGGKKKLDKFYPRSFNMGIRRDVYQQLGGFSKMRFGEDIDFSIRIFKAGKRCRLFPKAWVWHKRRTDFRKFWRQVYNSGIARINLYKKYPDSLKLVHLLPMVFTVGTGLLLLLILLGIIFLCIPSTKNIGCCTLLTGLIPLLLYSTVICIDSTRQNNSLKIGILSIRAAFTQLTGYGCGFINAWWKRCVCGKDEFSAYNKTFYK
;
A
#
# COMPACT_ATOMS: atom_id res chain seq x y z
N MET A 1 -7.94 -20.10 21.90
CA MET A 1 -6.90 -19.30 21.22
C MET A 1 -7.52 -18.02 20.74
N LYS A 2 -6.88 -16.87 21.01
CA LYS A 2 -7.46 -15.57 20.70
C LYS A 2 -7.17 -15.12 19.28
N TYR A 3 -5.94 -15.37 18.78
CA TYR A 3 -5.51 -14.86 17.49
C TYR A 3 -5.00 -15.93 16.54
N SER A 4 -5.39 -15.84 15.25
CA SER A 4 -4.74 -16.54 14.13
C SER A 4 -4.07 -15.51 13.24
N ILE A 5 -2.75 -15.55 13.13
CA ILE A 5 -1.95 -14.65 12.32
C ILE A 5 -1.78 -15.28 10.94
N ILE A 6 -2.37 -14.69 9.92
CA ILE A 6 -2.40 -15.21 8.54
C ILE A 6 -1.46 -14.40 7.65
N VAL A 7 -0.49 -15.06 7.05
CA VAL A 7 0.56 -14.45 6.25
C VAL A 7 0.63 -15.11 4.87
N PRO A 8 0.17 -14.44 3.80
CA PRO A 8 0.40 -14.89 2.43
C PRO A 8 1.84 -14.61 2.02
N VAL A 9 2.51 -15.58 1.42
CA VAL A 9 3.92 -15.49 1.02
C VAL A 9 4.10 -15.80 -0.46
N PHE A 10 4.95 -15.01 -1.15
CA PHE A 10 5.38 -15.31 -2.51
C PHE A 10 6.82 -14.84 -2.74
N ASN A 11 7.78 -15.81 -2.83
CA ASN A 11 9.22 -15.57 -3.06
C ASN A 11 9.88 -14.63 -2.04
N ARG A 12 9.62 -14.83 -0.72
CA ARG A 12 10.08 -13.91 0.34
C ARG A 12 10.54 -14.63 1.62
N PRO A 13 11.46 -15.62 1.55
CA PRO A 13 11.90 -16.36 2.72
C PRO A 13 12.57 -15.46 3.78
N ASP A 14 13.37 -14.46 3.35
CA ASP A 14 14.09 -13.58 4.28
C ASP A 14 13.13 -12.69 5.09
N GLU A 15 12.09 -12.17 4.45
CA GLU A 15 11.08 -11.36 5.14
C GLU A 15 10.24 -12.21 6.11
N VAL A 16 9.96 -13.48 5.76
CA VAL A 16 9.27 -14.42 6.65
C VAL A 16 10.12 -14.71 7.89
N ASP A 17 11.43 -14.89 7.75
CA ASP A 17 12.35 -15.11 8.87
C ASP A 17 12.28 -13.95 9.89
N GLU A 18 12.38 -12.71 9.42
CA GLU A 18 12.29 -11.52 10.27
C GLU A 18 10.92 -11.38 10.95
N LEU A 19 9.82 -11.69 10.25
CA LEU A 19 8.49 -11.67 10.82
C LEU A 19 8.34 -12.72 11.92
N LEU A 20 8.75 -13.97 11.66
CA LEU A 20 8.66 -15.07 12.63
C LEU A 20 9.53 -14.80 13.87
N GLU A 21 10.73 -14.26 13.68
CA GLU A 21 11.57 -13.83 14.79
C GLU A 21 10.90 -12.74 15.63
N SER A 22 10.20 -11.78 15.02
CA SER A 22 9.44 -10.76 15.75
C SER A 22 8.25 -11.32 16.53
N LEU A 23 7.65 -12.41 16.04
CA LEU A 23 6.54 -13.11 16.70
C LEU A 23 6.99 -13.89 17.92
N ILE A 24 8.17 -14.49 17.91
CA ILE A 24 8.75 -15.13 19.10
C ILE A 24 8.89 -14.14 20.25
N HIS A 25 9.17 -12.88 19.97
CA HIS A 25 9.38 -11.85 20.98
C HIS A 25 8.08 -11.19 21.48
N GLN A 26 6.90 -11.64 21.01
CA GLN A 26 5.63 -11.16 21.57
C GLN A 26 5.47 -11.63 23.02
N GLU A 27 5.00 -10.74 23.89
CA GLU A 27 4.73 -11.05 25.29
C GLU A 27 3.53 -12.00 25.47
N LYS A 28 2.49 -11.81 24.65
CA LYS A 28 1.32 -12.70 24.59
C LYS A 28 1.60 -13.87 23.65
N LYS A 29 1.24 -15.08 24.08
CA LYS A 29 1.49 -16.34 23.34
C LYS A 29 0.20 -17.07 22.90
N ASP A 30 -0.96 -16.51 23.16
CA ASP A 30 -2.25 -17.13 22.80
C ASP A 30 -2.61 -16.90 21.33
N PHE A 31 -1.72 -17.33 20.43
CA PHE A 31 -1.89 -17.22 18.99
C PHE A 31 -1.29 -18.41 18.23
N GLU A 32 -1.79 -18.62 17.02
CA GLU A 32 -1.17 -19.45 15.99
C GLU A 32 -0.69 -18.58 14.82
N VAL A 33 0.24 -19.14 14.05
CA VAL A 33 0.74 -18.51 12.82
C VAL A 33 0.43 -19.43 11.64
N ILE A 34 -0.22 -18.91 10.62
CA ILE A 34 -0.59 -19.63 9.41
C ILE A 34 0.12 -18.99 8.23
N ILE A 35 1.19 -19.62 7.77
CA ILE A 35 1.94 -19.23 6.57
C ILE A 35 1.32 -19.92 5.36
N VAL A 36 0.92 -19.12 4.37
CA VAL A 36 0.35 -19.63 3.10
C VAL A 36 1.26 -19.25 1.94
N GLU A 37 2.04 -20.21 1.48
CA GLU A 37 2.92 -20.09 0.31
C GLU A 37 2.08 -20.11 -0.96
N ASP A 38 2.13 -19.06 -1.76
CA ASP A 38 1.29 -18.84 -2.95
C ASP A 38 2.03 -19.23 -4.24
N GLY A 39 2.56 -20.46 -4.30
CA GLY A 39 3.25 -20.99 -5.49
C GLY A 39 4.61 -20.34 -5.75
N SER A 40 5.40 -20.14 -4.71
CA SER A 40 6.75 -19.55 -4.81
C SER A 40 7.73 -20.46 -5.53
N HIS A 41 8.64 -19.85 -6.28
CA HIS A 41 9.83 -20.53 -6.80
C HIS A 41 10.95 -20.65 -5.75
N ILE A 42 10.93 -19.74 -4.76
CA ILE A 42 11.82 -19.73 -3.59
C ILE A 42 10.91 -19.85 -2.35
N PRO A 43 10.60 -21.09 -1.91
CA PRO A 43 9.69 -21.30 -0.80
C PRO A 43 10.35 -20.95 0.54
N CYS A 44 9.52 -20.58 1.53
CA CYS A 44 9.98 -20.29 2.88
C CYS A 44 9.85 -21.46 3.86
N LYS A 45 9.63 -22.70 3.36
CA LYS A 45 9.42 -23.86 4.23
C LYS A 45 10.58 -24.11 5.20
N GLU A 46 11.82 -24.10 4.69
CA GLU A 46 13.04 -24.31 5.52
C GLU A 46 13.21 -23.23 6.59
N VAL A 47 12.73 -22.01 6.31
CA VAL A 47 12.68 -20.93 7.31
C VAL A 47 11.63 -21.28 8.38
N CYS A 48 10.42 -21.65 7.99
CA CYS A 48 9.34 -22.01 8.91
C CYS A 48 9.73 -23.16 9.84
N ASP A 49 10.42 -24.17 9.31
CA ASP A 49 10.86 -25.37 10.07
C ASP A 49 11.79 -25.02 11.27
N LYS A 50 12.49 -23.87 11.25
CA LYS A 50 13.31 -23.40 12.39
C LYS A 50 12.48 -22.88 13.56
N TYR A 51 11.18 -22.62 13.37
CA TYR A 51 10.33 -21.95 14.32
C TYR A 51 9.21 -22.83 14.90
N VAL A 52 8.99 -24.05 14.38
CA VAL A 52 7.90 -24.94 14.79
C VAL A 52 7.94 -25.32 16.26
N ASP A 53 9.14 -25.43 16.87
CA ASP A 53 9.29 -25.73 18.30
C ASP A 53 9.06 -24.51 19.21
N ARG A 54 9.00 -23.31 18.64
CA ARG A 54 8.90 -22.03 19.37
C ARG A 54 7.58 -21.29 19.15
N LEU A 55 6.87 -21.61 18.06
CA LEU A 55 5.59 -21.02 17.68
C LEU A 55 4.60 -22.14 17.30
N ASN A 56 3.32 -21.95 17.63
CA ASN A 56 2.25 -22.74 17.03
C ASN A 56 2.11 -22.35 15.55
N LEU A 57 2.95 -22.96 14.69
CA LEU A 57 3.16 -22.57 13.30
C LEU A 57 2.64 -23.63 12.34
N HIS A 58 1.78 -23.21 11.42
CA HIS A 58 1.24 -24.03 10.35
C HIS A 58 1.71 -23.49 9.00
N TYR A 59 2.34 -24.34 8.20
CA TYR A 59 2.80 -24.00 6.85
C TYR A 59 1.96 -24.73 5.80
N TYR A 60 1.41 -23.99 4.87
CA TYR A 60 0.64 -24.50 3.73
C TYR A 60 1.21 -23.99 2.42
N ASN A 61 1.30 -24.88 1.43
CA ASN A 61 1.69 -24.53 0.07
C ASN A 61 0.54 -24.79 -0.90
N LYS A 62 0.29 -23.87 -1.84
CA LYS A 62 -0.75 -23.99 -2.85
C LYS A 62 -0.31 -23.33 -4.16
N GLU A 63 -1.01 -23.64 -5.25
CA GLU A 63 -0.82 -22.95 -6.52
C GLU A 63 -1.10 -21.44 -6.40
N ASN A 64 -0.39 -20.64 -7.20
CA ASN A 64 -0.52 -19.19 -7.17
C ASN A 64 -1.93 -18.74 -7.54
N SER A 65 -2.57 -18.03 -6.65
CA SER A 65 -3.91 -17.46 -6.83
C SER A 65 -4.04 -16.02 -6.35
N GLY A 66 -2.93 -15.43 -5.95
CA GLY A 66 -2.82 -14.08 -5.45
C GLY A 66 -3.08 -13.93 -3.94
N PRO A 67 -2.66 -12.79 -3.35
CA PRO A 67 -2.64 -12.60 -1.90
C PRO A 67 -4.01 -12.67 -1.23
N GLY A 68 -5.07 -12.18 -1.88
CA GLY A 68 -6.43 -12.23 -1.34
C GLY A 68 -6.91 -13.67 -1.14
N GLN A 69 -6.70 -14.53 -2.14
CA GLN A 69 -7.11 -15.95 -2.08
C GLN A 69 -6.24 -16.74 -1.10
N SER A 70 -4.97 -16.39 -0.97
CA SER A 70 -4.07 -17.01 0.03
C SER A 70 -4.47 -16.64 1.45
N ARG A 71 -4.94 -15.40 1.69
CA ARG A 71 -5.53 -15.01 2.97
C ARG A 71 -6.81 -15.79 3.28
N ASN A 72 -7.69 -15.98 2.28
CA ASN A 72 -8.89 -16.81 2.44
C ASN A 72 -8.54 -18.25 2.79
N TYR A 73 -7.57 -18.82 2.09
CA TYR A 73 -7.10 -20.19 2.34
C TYR A 73 -6.59 -20.38 3.78
N GLY A 74 -5.84 -19.39 4.31
CA GLY A 74 -5.40 -19.36 5.69
C GLY A 74 -6.56 -19.18 6.68
N ALA A 75 -7.51 -18.29 6.36
CA ALA A 75 -8.67 -18.01 7.22
C ALA A 75 -9.61 -19.21 7.38
N GLU A 76 -9.73 -20.08 6.37
CA GLU A 76 -10.50 -21.32 6.44
C GLU A 76 -9.91 -22.34 7.45
N ARG A 77 -8.62 -22.22 7.75
CA ARG A 77 -7.85 -23.12 8.64
C ARG A 77 -7.59 -22.53 10.01
N ALA A 78 -7.98 -21.28 10.19
CA ALA A 78 -7.75 -20.52 11.41
C ALA A 78 -8.72 -20.94 12.52
N GLU A 79 -8.20 -21.08 13.75
CA GLU A 79 -8.99 -21.48 14.96
C GLU A 79 -9.24 -20.29 15.89
N GLY A 80 -8.44 -19.21 15.78
CA GLY A 80 -8.55 -18.04 16.66
C GLY A 80 -9.87 -17.28 16.53
N GLU A 81 -10.24 -16.57 17.57
CA GLU A 81 -11.41 -15.69 17.60
C GLU A 81 -11.25 -14.51 16.63
N TYR A 82 -10.05 -13.95 16.56
CA TYR A 82 -9.67 -12.88 15.64
C TYR A 82 -8.63 -13.37 14.65
N LEU A 83 -8.84 -13.01 13.38
CA LEU A 83 -7.87 -13.18 12.32
C LEU A 83 -7.02 -11.91 12.22
N LEU A 84 -5.70 -12.04 12.36
CA LEU A 84 -4.73 -10.97 12.12
C LEU A 84 -4.09 -11.20 10.76
N ILE A 85 -4.47 -10.39 9.79
CA ILE A 85 -3.93 -10.44 8.43
C ILE A 85 -2.69 -9.55 8.38
N LEU A 86 -1.54 -10.14 8.08
CA LEU A 86 -0.26 -9.45 7.95
C LEU A 86 0.37 -9.75 6.60
N ASP A 87 1.12 -8.78 6.04
CA ASP A 87 1.99 -9.07 4.91
C ASP A 87 3.33 -9.64 5.41
N SER A 88 4.03 -10.43 4.59
CA SER A 88 5.31 -11.07 4.97
C SER A 88 6.45 -10.07 5.23
N ASP A 89 6.32 -8.83 4.71
CA ASP A 89 7.31 -7.76 4.83
C ASP A 89 7.06 -6.81 6.01
N VAL A 90 6.36 -7.28 7.05
CA VAL A 90 6.19 -6.55 8.31
C VAL A 90 7.04 -7.14 9.43
N VAL A 91 7.43 -6.30 10.38
CA VAL A 91 8.08 -6.69 11.63
C VAL A 91 7.26 -6.10 12.78
N LEU A 92 7.01 -6.87 13.82
CA LEU A 92 6.13 -6.48 14.92
C LEU A 92 6.93 -5.94 16.11
N PRO A 93 6.51 -4.85 16.76
CA PRO A 93 7.05 -4.47 18.07
C PRO A 93 6.62 -5.48 19.13
N LYS A 94 7.42 -5.65 20.19
CA LYS A 94 7.18 -6.65 21.26
C LYS A 94 5.80 -6.57 21.90
N GLY A 95 5.24 -5.35 22.05
CA GLY A 95 3.92 -5.12 22.64
C GLY A 95 2.75 -5.11 21.65
N TYR A 96 2.91 -5.60 20.42
CA TYR A 96 1.88 -5.49 19.38
C TYR A 96 0.58 -6.19 19.78
N LEU A 97 0.63 -7.45 20.20
CA LEU A 97 -0.56 -8.21 20.62
C LEU A 97 -1.17 -7.67 21.90
N GLN A 98 -0.34 -7.19 22.84
CA GLN A 98 -0.83 -6.53 24.05
C GLN A 98 -1.58 -5.24 23.71
N ALA A 99 -1.07 -4.42 22.77
CA ALA A 99 -1.74 -3.21 22.34
C ALA A 99 -3.11 -3.49 21.69
N ILE A 100 -3.25 -4.61 20.98
CA ILE A 100 -4.55 -5.07 20.45
C ILE A 100 -5.49 -5.43 21.58
N ASP A 101 -5.02 -6.22 22.57
CA ASP A 101 -5.83 -6.58 23.73
C ASP A 101 -6.36 -5.36 24.48
N GLU A 102 -5.47 -4.40 24.82
CA GLU A 102 -5.84 -3.15 25.51
C GLU A 102 -6.90 -2.34 24.75
N GLU A 103 -6.79 -2.28 23.42
CA GLU A 103 -7.76 -1.56 22.59
C GLU A 103 -9.12 -2.29 22.48
N LEU A 104 -9.10 -3.62 22.39
CA LEU A 104 -10.33 -4.44 22.37
C LEU A 104 -11.04 -4.42 23.73
N ASP A 105 -10.29 -4.50 24.83
CA ASP A 105 -10.84 -4.43 26.19
C ASP A 105 -11.45 -3.04 26.49
N ARG A 106 -10.82 -1.98 25.97
CA ARG A 106 -11.34 -0.62 26.10
C ARG A 106 -12.64 -0.43 25.34
N GLU A 107 -12.72 -0.94 24.13
CA GLU A 107 -13.89 -0.84 23.26
C GLU A 107 -13.87 -1.92 22.19
N PRO A 108 -14.84 -2.86 22.19
CA PRO A 108 -14.91 -3.93 21.20
C PRO A 108 -14.97 -3.42 19.76
N ALA A 109 -14.34 -4.17 18.85
CA ALA A 109 -14.36 -3.90 17.41
C ALA A 109 -14.57 -5.19 16.63
N ASP A 110 -15.35 -5.13 15.55
CA ASP A 110 -15.52 -6.25 14.62
C ASP A 110 -14.31 -6.37 13.69
N ALA A 111 -13.74 -5.22 13.31
CA ALA A 111 -12.51 -5.13 12.53
C ALA A 111 -11.67 -3.93 12.99
N PHE A 112 -10.37 -4.03 12.82
CA PHE A 112 -9.43 -2.98 13.18
C PHE A 112 -8.16 -3.03 12.31
N GLY A 113 -7.31 -2.04 12.47
CA GLY A 113 -5.97 -2.04 11.91
C GLY A 113 -5.12 -1.00 12.60
N GLY A 114 -3.82 -1.13 12.45
CA GLY A 114 -2.83 -0.20 12.98
C GLY A 114 -2.05 0.52 11.90
N PRO A 115 -1.34 1.60 12.26
CA PRO A 115 -0.49 2.33 11.33
C PRO A 115 0.77 1.51 10.98
N ASP A 116 1.42 1.92 9.89
CA ASP A 116 2.73 1.44 9.52
C ASP A 116 3.79 2.53 9.76
N CYS A 117 4.96 2.11 10.21
CA CYS A 117 6.12 2.96 10.45
C CYS A 117 7.29 2.55 9.58
N ALA A 118 8.15 3.53 9.24
CA ALA A 118 9.47 3.23 8.68
C ALA A 118 10.41 2.80 9.82
N HIS A 119 11.19 1.74 9.59
CA HIS A 119 12.23 1.34 10.52
C HIS A 119 13.49 2.20 10.33
N ASP A 120 14.27 2.41 11.38
CA ASP A 120 15.50 3.24 11.32
C ASP A 120 16.54 2.67 10.35
N SER A 121 16.58 1.36 10.18
CA SER A 121 17.44 0.66 9.22
C SER A 121 17.07 0.86 7.74
N PHE A 122 15.96 1.55 7.44
CA PHE A 122 15.55 1.77 6.06
C PHE A 122 16.58 2.60 5.30
N SER A 123 16.88 2.18 4.08
CA SER A 123 17.74 2.92 3.17
C SER A 123 17.17 4.31 2.85
N ASP A 124 18.02 5.24 2.40
CA ASP A 124 17.60 6.58 2.01
C ASP A 124 16.47 6.55 0.96
N THR A 125 16.52 5.59 0.03
CA THR A 125 15.46 5.38 -0.98
C THR A 125 14.14 4.96 -0.32
N GLN A 126 14.18 4.05 0.64
CA GLN A 126 12.97 3.62 1.36
C GLN A 126 12.38 4.75 2.21
N LYS A 127 13.23 5.57 2.87
CA LYS A 127 12.81 6.76 3.61
C LYS A 127 12.16 7.80 2.68
N ALA A 128 12.74 8.05 1.50
CA ALA A 128 12.17 8.94 0.49
C ALA A 128 10.82 8.44 -0.04
N ILE A 129 10.68 7.14 -0.30
CA ILE A 129 9.42 6.50 -0.68
C ILE A 129 8.39 6.62 0.46
N SER A 130 8.79 6.35 1.70
CA SER A 130 7.91 6.51 2.86
C SER A 130 7.39 7.94 3.00
N TYR A 131 8.29 8.94 2.87
CA TYR A 131 7.89 10.33 2.83
C TYR A 131 6.84 10.61 1.75
N SER A 132 7.08 10.18 0.51
CA SER A 132 6.12 10.43 -0.57
C SER A 132 4.75 9.77 -0.31
N MET A 133 4.71 8.63 0.38
CA MET A 133 3.47 7.92 0.70
C MET A 133 2.67 8.54 1.87
N THR A 134 3.28 9.39 2.69
CA THR A 134 2.67 9.95 3.89
C THR A 134 2.56 11.48 3.89
N SER A 135 3.36 12.17 3.06
CA SER A 135 3.38 13.64 2.99
C SER A 135 2.05 14.21 2.52
N PHE A 136 1.67 15.34 3.10
CA PHE A 136 0.52 16.12 2.67
C PHE A 136 0.66 16.57 1.19
N PHE A 137 1.85 16.94 0.76
CA PHE A 137 2.10 17.45 -0.58
C PHE A 137 1.97 16.39 -1.70
N THR A 138 1.89 15.12 -1.34
CA THR A 138 1.75 13.99 -2.29
C THR A 138 0.43 13.26 -2.13
N THR A 139 -0.10 13.15 -0.90
CA THR A 139 -1.31 12.38 -0.60
C THR A 139 -2.51 13.22 -0.22
N GLY A 140 -2.35 14.54 -0.11
CA GLY A 140 -3.41 15.44 0.35
C GLY A 140 -3.89 15.15 1.79
N GLY A 141 -3.03 14.52 2.60
CA GLY A 141 -3.35 14.18 3.99
C GLY A 141 -4.20 12.92 4.19
N ILE A 142 -4.46 12.15 3.12
CA ILE A 142 -5.21 10.88 3.22
C ILE A 142 -4.42 9.82 4.02
N ARG A 143 -3.09 9.88 3.96
CA ARG A 143 -2.19 9.01 4.71
C ARG A 143 -1.31 9.85 5.62
N GLY A 144 -1.00 9.35 6.81
CA GLY A 144 -0.12 10.04 7.76
C GLY A 144 -0.73 11.24 8.49
N GLY A 145 -1.96 11.62 8.19
CA GLY A 145 -2.64 12.74 8.85
C GLY A 145 -3.12 12.39 10.26
N LYS A 146 -2.84 13.29 11.24
CA LYS A 146 -3.33 13.19 12.63
C LYS A 146 -4.84 13.45 12.76
N LYS A 147 -5.54 13.83 11.68
CA LYS A 147 -6.98 14.08 11.69
C LYS A 147 -7.73 12.75 11.66
N LYS A 148 -8.68 12.57 12.59
CA LYS A 148 -9.67 11.47 12.55
C LYS A 148 -10.40 11.56 11.22
N LEU A 149 -10.15 10.58 10.33
CA LEU A 149 -11.05 10.31 9.22
C LEU A 149 -12.34 9.73 9.83
N ASP A 150 -13.50 10.16 9.36
CA ASP A 150 -14.81 9.64 9.80
C ASP A 150 -14.92 8.11 9.68
N LYS A 151 -14.13 7.52 8.79
CA LYS A 151 -14.04 6.05 8.57
C LYS A 151 -12.61 5.63 8.38
N PHE A 152 -12.15 4.67 9.16
CA PHE A 152 -10.85 4.04 9.01
C PHE A 152 -10.99 2.77 8.17
N TYR A 153 -10.27 2.70 7.06
CA TYR A 153 -10.22 1.52 6.18
C TYR A 153 -8.97 0.68 6.52
N PRO A 154 -9.12 -0.46 7.23
CA PRO A 154 -7.97 -1.34 7.52
C PRO A 154 -7.34 -1.83 6.22
N ARG A 155 -6.01 -1.95 6.25
CA ARG A 155 -5.21 -2.41 5.11
C ARG A 155 -4.66 -3.79 5.43
N SER A 156 -4.57 -4.63 4.41
CA SER A 156 -4.19 -6.02 4.57
C SER A 156 -2.80 -6.27 5.18
N PHE A 157 -1.91 -5.29 5.16
CA PHE A 157 -0.61 -5.43 5.81
C PHE A 157 -0.67 -5.43 7.35
N ASN A 158 -1.77 -4.92 7.94
CA ASN A 158 -2.02 -4.87 9.38
C ASN A 158 -3.53 -4.74 9.64
N MET A 159 -4.26 -5.83 9.48
CA MET A 159 -5.73 -5.88 9.64
C MET A 159 -6.09 -6.97 10.62
N GLY A 160 -6.87 -6.63 11.66
CA GLY A 160 -7.55 -7.58 12.52
C GLY A 160 -9.05 -7.60 12.23
N ILE A 161 -9.66 -8.77 12.30
CA ILE A 161 -11.09 -8.97 12.11
C ILE A 161 -11.58 -10.19 12.88
N ARG A 162 -12.76 -10.12 13.46
CA ARG A 162 -13.41 -11.28 14.05
C ARG A 162 -13.63 -12.36 13.00
N ARG A 163 -13.32 -13.62 13.34
CA ARG A 163 -13.43 -14.75 12.41
C ARG A 163 -14.84 -14.95 11.89
N ASP A 164 -15.86 -14.84 12.73
CA ASP A 164 -17.27 -14.95 12.34
C ASP A 164 -17.68 -13.84 11.34
N VAL A 165 -17.21 -12.62 11.54
CA VAL A 165 -17.46 -11.50 10.60
C VAL A 165 -16.74 -11.74 9.28
N TYR A 166 -15.49 -12.24 9.29
CA TYR A 166 -14.76 -12.61 8.09
C TYR A 166 -15.52 -13.64 7.26
N GLN A 167 -16.00 -14.70 7.92
CA GLN A 167 -16.78 -15.77 7.30
C GLN A 167 -18.12 -15.24 6.76
N GLN A 168 -18.84 -14.45 7.55
CA GLN A 168 -20.11 -13.82 7.16
C GLN A 168 -19.95 -12.98 5.87
N LEU A 169 -18.84 -12.28 5.73
CA LEU A 169 -18.55 -11.43 4.58
C LEU A 169 -17.93 -12.19 3.40
N GLY A 170 -17.60 -13.47 3.53
CA GLY A 170 -17.00 -14.30 2.48
C GLY A 170 -15.55 -13.96 2.16
N GLY A 171 -14.81 -13.38 3.11
CA GLY A 171 -13.38 -13.06 2.96
C GLY A 171 -13.05 -12.07 1.84
N PHE A 172 -11.82 -12.11 1.34
CA PHE A 172 -11.36 -11.27 0.24
C PHE A 172 -11.96 -11.70 -1.10
N SER A 173 -12.49 -10.76 -1.86
CA SER A 173 -13.03 -11.03 -3.19
C SER A 173 -11.90 -11.34 -4.19
N LYS A 174 -12.24 -12.08 -5.24
CA LYS A 174 -11.34 -12.33 -6.36
C LYS A 174 -11.21 -11.06 -7.20
N MET A 175 -10.39 -10.13 -6.73
CA MET A 175 -10.03 -8.90 -7.43
C MET A 175 -8.54 -8.92 -7.75
N ARG A 176 -8.19 -8.28 -8.87
CA ARG A 176 -6.79 -8.21 -9.27
C ARG A 176 -6.00 -7.21 -8.45
N PHE A 177 -6.60 -6.07 -8.13
CA PHE A 177 -6.01 -5.00 -7.33
C PHE A 177 -7.09 -4.33 -6.49
N GLY A 178 -6.79 -4.03 -5.22
CA GLY A 178 -7.69 -3.31 -4.32
C GLY A 178 -8.66 -4.19 -3.53
N GLU A 179 -8.35 -5.49 -3.43
CA GLU A 179 -9.12 -6.48 -2.66
C GLU A 179 -9.23 -6.11 -1.18
N ASP A 180 -8.23 -5.43 -0.62
CA ASP A 180 -8.23 -4.93 0.76
C ASP A 180 -9.22 -3.79 0.96
N ILE A 181 -9.29 -2.87 -0.01
CA ILE A 181 -10.25 -1.76 0.04
C ILE A 181 -11.68 -2.27 -0.22
N ASP A 182 -11.85 -3.20 -1.15
CA ASP A 182 -13.13 -3.88 -1.39
C ASP A 182 -13.65 -4.53 -0.11
N PHE A 183 -12.79 -5.29 0.57
CA PHE A 183 -13.15 -5.95 1.81
C PHE A 183 -13.54 -4.95 2.90
N SER A 184 -12.75 -3.88 3.07
CA SER A 184 -13.08 -2.80 3.99
C SER A 184 -14.41 -2.11 3.67
N ILE A 185 -14.73 -1.89 2.39
CA ILE A 185 -16.05 -1.34 1.98
C ILE A 185 -17.18 -2.28 2.40
N ARG A 186 -17.00 -3.61 2.24
CA ARG A 186 -18.02 -4.62 2.65
C ARG A 186 -18.19 -4.67 4.16
N ILE A 187 -17.12 -4.53 4.95
CA ILE A 187 -17.19 -4.40 6.41
C ILE A 187 -18.09 -3.22 6.80
N PHE A 188 -17.88 -2.04 6.20
CA PHE A 188 -18.70 -0.87 6.48
C PHE A 188 -20.16 -1.01 6.00
N LYS A 189 -20.38 -1.58 4.82
CA LYS A 189 -21.74 -1.79 4.29
C LYS A 189 -22.55 -2.78 5.14
N ALA A 190 -21.87 -3.72 5.80
CA ALA A 190 -22.48 -4.65 6.75
C ALA A 190 -22.72 -4.03 8.14
N GLY A 191 -22.48 -2.73 8.32
CA GLY A 191 -22.69 -2.05 9.59
C GLY A 191 -21.73 -2.47 10.71
N LYS A 192 -20.60 -3.12 10.36
CA LYS A 192 -19.63 -3.61 11.33
C LYS A 192 -18.76 -2.48 11.89
N ARG A 193 -18.42 -2.58 13.17
CA ARG A 193 -17.61 -1.58 13.88
C ARG A 193 -16.13 -1.76 13.49
N CYS A 194 -15.57 -0.75 12.82
CA CYS A 194 -14.18 -0.73 12.40
C CYS A 194 -13.41 0.39 13.09
N ARG A 195 -12.24 0.08 13.69
CA ARG A 195 -11.46 1.01 14.48
C ARG A 195 -9.99 1.07 14.06
N LEU A 196 -9.38 2.24 14.22
CA LEU A 196 -7.93 2.40 14.18
C LEU A 196 -7.36 2.12 15.59
N PHE A 197 -6.37 1.25 15.68
CA PHE A 197 -5.60 0.95 16.89
C PHE A 197 -4.21 1.59 16.78
N PRO A 198 -4.02 2.83 17.26
CA PRO A 198 -2.78 3.57 17.03
C PRO A 198 -1.53 2.91 17.62
N LYS A 199 -1.70 2.15 18.73
CA LYS A 199 -0.60 1.44 19.40
C LYS A 199 -0.25 0.09 18.75
N ALA A 200 -1.17 -0.50 17.97
CA ALA A 200 -0.94 -1.74 17.24
C ALA A 200 -0.29 -1.45 15.87
N TRP A 201 0.82 -0.73 15.90
CA TRP A 201 1.57 -0.38 14.70
C TRP A 201 2.58 -1.47 14.32
N VAL A 202 3.02 -1.47 13.05
CA VAL A 202 4.01 -2.40 12.52
C VAL A 202 5.11 -1.65 11.77
N TRP A 203 6.34 -2.17 11.78
CA TRP A 203 7.33 -1.76 10.79
C TRP A 203 7.01 -2.45 9.48
N HIS A 204 6.76 -1.67 8.44
CA HIS A 204 6.42 -2.20 7.11
C HIS A 204 7.51 -1.82 6.11
N LYS A 205 8.19 -2.81 5.55
CA LYS A 205 9.28 -2.60 4.60
C LYS A 205 8.77 -1.93 3.35
N ARG A 206 9.30 -0.76 3.04
CA ARG A 206 9.03 -0.06 1.79
C ARG A 206 9.77 -0.71 0.64
N ARG A 207 9.30 -0.50 -0.59
CA ARG A 207 10.00 -0.94 -1.79
C ARG A 207 11.42 -0.39 -1.81
N THR A 208 12.38 -1.24 -2.20
CA THR A 208 13.81 -0.92 -2.14
C THR A 208 14.28 -0.07 -3.30
N ASP A 209 13.50 0.00 -4.39
CA ASP A 209 13.82 0.77 -5.60
C ASP A 209 12.60 1.45 -6.22
N PHE A 210 12.86 2.49 -7.03
CA PHE A 210 11.82 3.30 -7.66
C PHE A 210 11.04 2.55 -8.75
N ARG A 211 11.61 1.52 -9.40
CA ARG A 211 10.91 0.72 -10.41
C ARG A 211 9.83 -0.14 -9.78
N LYS A 212 10.15 -0.79 -8.66
CA LYS A 212 9.18 -1.55 -7.87
C LYS A 212 8.11 -0.62 -7.28
N PHE A 213 8.53 0.55 -6.83
CA PHE A 213 7.61 1.57 -6.30
C PHE A 213 6.66 2.10 -7.39
N TRP A 214 7.17 2.43 -8.59
CA TRP A 214 6.35 2.80 -9.73
C TRP A 214 5.27 1.75 -10.01
N ARG A 215 5.64 0.46 -10.09
CA ARG A 215 4.69 -0.62 -10.32
C ARG A 215 3.61 -0.68 -9.24
N GLN A 216 3.98 -0.51 -7.97
CA GLN A 216 3.05 -0.49 -6.84
C GLN A 216 2.01 0.63 -6.97
N VAL A 217 2.45 1.86 -7.22
CA VAL A 217 1.53 3.01 -7.31
C VAL A 217 0.71 2.99 -8.61
N TYR A 218 1.28 2.49 -9.71
CA TYR A 218 0.56 2.25 -10.95
C TYR A 218 -0.61 1.27 -10.74
N ASN A 219 -0.36 0.15 -10.07
CA ASN A 219 -1.41 -0.81 -9.72
C ASN A 219 -2.46 -0.20 -8.76
N SER A 220 -2.06 0.71 -7.88
CA SER A 220 -3.00 1.45 -7.02
C SER A 220 -3.93 2.36 -7.83
N GLY A 221 -3.43 2.98 -8.90
CA GLY A 221 -4.26 3.74 -9.85
C GLY A 221 -5.28 2.84 -10.58
N ILE A 222 -4.85 1.66 -11.02
CA ILE A 222 -5.75 0.64 -11.62
C ILE A 222 -6.83 0.21 -10.64
N ALA A 223 -6.43 -0.12 -9.40
CA ALA A 223 -7.33 -0.54 -8.32
C ALA A 223 -8.46 0.47 -8.10
N ARG A 224 -8.17 1.76 -8.22
CA ARG A 224 -9.18 2.82 -8.02
C ARG A 224 -10.32 2.75 -9.03
N ILE A 225 -10.01 2.47 -10.29
CA ILE A 225 -11.03 2.32 -11.35
C ILE A 225 -11.81 1.01 -11.18
N ASN A 226 -11.14 -0.09 -10.79
CA ASN A 226 -11.82 -1.34 -10.51
C ASN A 226 -12.84 -1.19 -9.36
N LEU A 227 -12.43 -0.50 -8.29
CA LEU A 227 -13.33 -0.17 -7.17
C LEU A 227 -14.46 0.78 -7.59
N TYR A 228 -14.19 1.78 -8.42
CA TYR A 228 -15.22 2.66 -8.97
C TYR A 228 -16.27 1.89 -9.79
N LYS A 229 -15.84 0.96 -10.63
CA LYS A 229 -16.76 0.11 -11.41
C LYS A 229 -17.67 -0.75 -10.52
N LYS A 230 -17.16 -1.20 -9.38
CA LYS A 230 -17.91 -2.03 -8.41
C LYS A 230 -18.72 -1.19 -7.42
N TYR A 231 -18.18 -0.03 -7.03
CA TYR A 231 -18.76 0.91 -6.07
C TYR A 231 -18.58 2.34 -6.58
N PRO A 232 -19.51 2.87 -7.40
CA PRO A 232 -19.38 4.22 -7.97
C PRO A 232 -19.10 5.32 -6.93
N ASP A 233 -19.76 5.26 -5.77
CA ASP A 233 -19.59 6.21 -4.68
C ASP A 233 -18.22 6.16 -3.99
N SER A 234 -17.39 5.16 -4.30
CA SER A 234 -16.05 5.03 -3.74
C SER A 234 -15.04 6.02 -4.34
N LEU A 235 -15.33 6.59 -5.51
CA LEU A 235 -14.45 7.55 -6.19
C LEU A 235 -14.70 8.95 -5.64
N LYS A 236 -13.67 9.52 -5.01
CA LYS A 236 -13.69 10.91 -4.49
C LYS A 236 -12.79 11.81 -5.33
N LEU A 237 -13.04 13.13 -5.33
CA LEU A 237 -12.22 14.11 -6.09
C LEU A 237 -10.73 13.99 -5.80
N VAL A 238 -10.35 13.73 -4.55
CA VAL A 238 -8.94 13.54 -4.16
C VAL A 238 -8.24 12.40 -4.91
N HIS A 239 -8.98 11.38 -5.35
CA HIS A 239 -8.43 10.27 -6.14
C HIS A 239 -8.10 10.67 -7.59
N LEU A 240 -8.62 11.80 -8.06
CA LEU A 240 -8.31 12.35 -9.38
C LEU A 240 -7.04 13.21 -9.37
N LEU A 241 -6.62 13.73 -8.20
CA LEU A 241 -5.47 14.63 -8.10
C LEU A 241 -4.19 14.06 -8.75
N PRO A 242 -3.80 12.79 -8.56
CA PRO A 242 -2.62 12.25 -9.22
C PRO A 242 -2.76 12.18 -10.75
N MET A 243 -3.98 11.95 -11.28
CA MET A 243 -4.25 12.01 -12.71
C MET A 243 -4.08 13.43 -13.23
N VAL A 244 -4.67 14.43 -12.57
CA VAL A 244 -4.53 15.85 -12.92
C VAL A 244 -3.06 16.27 -12.87
N PHE A 245 -2.32 15.87 -11.83
CA PHE A 245 -0.88 16.11 -11.71
C PHE A 245 -0.11 15.50 -12.89
N THR A 246 -0.45 14.27 -13.29
CA THR A 246 0.22 13.58 -14.41
C THR A 246 0.01 14.29 -15.72
N VAL A 247 -1.24 14.66 -16.03
CA VAL A 247 -1.57 15.41 -17.25
C VAL A 247 -0.93 16.79 -17.21
N GLY A 248 -1.01 17.50 -16.07
CA GLY A 248 -0.39 18.81 -15.89
C GLY A 248 1.13 18.77 -16.07
N THR A 249 1.80 17.77 -15.47
CA THR A 249 3.25 17.56 -15.68
C THR A 249 3.57 17.31 -17.15
N GLY A 250 2.78 16.51 -17.85
CA GLY A 250 2.95 16.29 -19.29
C GLY A 250 2.81 17.59 -20.11
N LEU A 251 1.83 18.42 -19.78
CA LEU A 251 1.65 19.74 -20.43
C LEU A 251 2.81 20.70 -20.12
N LEU A 252 3.29 20.75 -18.88
CA LEU A 252 4.44 21.58 -18.52
C LEU A 252 5.73 21.14 -19.25
N LEU A 253 5.96 19.83 -19.39
CA LEU A 253 7.08 19.30 -20.18
C LEU A 253 6.94 19.64 -21.66
N LEU A 254 5.72 19.61 -22.21
CA LEU A 254 5.46 20.05 -23.57
C LEU A 254 5.77 21.57 -23.77
N LEU A 255 5.36 22.42 -22.82
CA LEU A 255 5.68 23.82 -22.81
C LEU A 255 7.21 24.06 -22.76
N ILE A 256 7.93 23.30 -21.95
CA ILE A 256 9.41 23.37 -21.90
C ILE A 256 10.00 23.05 -23.30
N LEU A 257 9.53 21.95 -23.92
CA LEU A 257 9.98 21.54 -25.24
C LEU A 257 9.69 22.60 -26.30
N LEU A 258 8.47 23.14 -26.34
CA LEU A 258 8.07 24.21 -27.25
C LEU A 258 8.87 25.50 -27.01
N GLY A 259 9.09 25.84 -25.73
CA GLY A 259 9.92 26.98 -25.35
C GLY A 259 11.35 26.88 -25.89
N ILE A 260 11.97 25.68 -25.77
CA ILE A 260 13.30 25.41 -26.34
C ILE A 260 13.29 25.59 -27.87
N ILE A 261 12.27 25.03 -28.56
CA ILE A 261 12.14 25.18 -30.03
C ILE A 261 12.03 26.66 -30.42
N PHE A 262 11.17 27.43 -29.76
CA PHE A 262 10.99 28.86 -30.06
C PHE A 262 12.25 29.69 -29.75
N LEU A 263 13.06 29.30 -28.78
CA LEU A 263 14.36 29.97 -28.53
C LEU A 263 15.35 29.78 -29.66
N CYS A 264 15.26 28.71 -30.44
CA CYS A 264 16.10 28.46 -31.60
C CYS A 264 15.72 29.33 -32.82
N ILE A 265 14.56 29.98 -32.80
CA ILE A 265 14.06 30.82 -33.91
C ILE A 265 14.19 32.28 -33.50
N PRO A 266 15.02 33.10 -34.21
CA PRO A 266 15.29 34.49 -33.81
C PRO A 266 14.07 35.39 -33.62
N SER A 267 13.03 35.21 -34.43
CA SER A 267 11.80 36.02 -34.38
C SER A 267 10.88 35.68 -33.21
N THR A 268 11.06 34.51 -32.55
CA THR A 268 10.17 34.03 -31.47
C THR A 268 10.88 33.91 -30.13
N LYS A 269 12.10 34.41 -29.94
CA LYS A 269 12.91 34.30 -28.74
C LYS A 269 12.16 34.70 -27.46
N ASN A 270 11.46 35.83 -27.46
CA ASN A 270 10.73 36.31 -26.29
C ASN A 270 9.57 35.36 -25.91
N ILE A 271 8.84 34.86 -26.92
CA ILE A 271 7.78 33.87 -26.73
C ILE A 271 8.41 32.59 -26.18
N GLY A 272 9.55 32.15 -26.72
CA GLY A 272 10.31 31.00 -26.27
C GLY A 272 10.71 31.09 -24.79
N CYS A 273 11.23 32.25 -24.38
CA CYS A 273 11.58 32.48 -22.98
C CYS A 273 10.37 32.40 -22.05
N CYS A 274 9.28 33.06 -22.37
CA CYS A 274 8.05 33.04 -21.59
C CYS A 274 7.47 31.61 -21.51
N THR A 275 7.42 30.88 -22.63
CA THR A 275 6.89 29.51 -22.69
C THR A 275 7.73 28.54 -21.85
N LEU A 276 9.08 28.65 -21.97
CA LEU A 276 10.02 27.85 -21.20
C LEU A 276 9.85 28.08 -19.68
N LEU A 277 9.82 29.37 -19.26
CA LEU A 277 9.66 29.72 -17.86
C LEU A 277 8.30 29.26 -17.31
N THR A 278 7.22 29.39 -18.08
CA THR A 278 5.89 28.89 -17.70
C THR A 278 5.88 27.39 -17.43
N GLY A 279 6.63 26.61 -18.24
CA GLY A 279 6.76 25.17 -18.04
C GLY A 279 7.67 24.81 -16.85
N LEU A 280 8.78 25.53 -16.69
CA LEU A 280 9.84 25.17 -15.74
C LEU A 280 9.53 25.59 -14.29
N ILE A 281 9.03 26.81 -14.07
CA ILE A 281 8.84 27.39 -12.75
C ILE A 281 7.93 26.51 -11.85
N PRO A 282 6.75 26.02 -12.28
CA PRO A 282 5.90 25.20 -11.43
C PRO A 282 6.56 23.89 -11.00
N LEU A 283 7.34 23.25 -11.89
CA LEU A 283 8.05 22.02 -11.58
C LEU A 283 9.17 22.25 -10.57
N LEU A 284 9.92 23.35 -10.71
CA LEU A 284 10.97 23.73 -9.76
C LEU A 284 10.38 24.10 -8.39
N LEU A 285 9.30 24.87 -8.34
CA LEU A 285 8.63 25.23 -7.09
C LEU A 285 8.15 23.97 -6.35
N TYR A 286 7.45 23.07 -7.03
CA TYR A 286 6.99 21.84 -6.42
C TYR A 286 8.17 20.98 -5.93
N SER A 287 9.22 20.81 -6.73
CA SER A 287 10.43 20.07 -6.35
C SER A 287 11.11 20.68 -5.12
N THR A 288 11.18 22.02 -5.06
CA THR A 288 11.77 22.73 -3.91
C THR A 288 10.96 22.50 -2.62
N VAL A 289 9.64 22.59 -2.70
CA VAL A 289 8.75 22.33 -1.54
C VAL A 289 8.95 20.90 -1.03
N ILE A 290 8.93 19.91 -1.92
CA ILE A 290 9.17 18.50 -1.55
C ILE A 290 10.55 18.32 -0.91
N CYS A 291 11.59 18.92 -1.52
CA CYS A 291 12.96 18.81 -1.01
C CYS A 291 13.10 19.40 0.39
N ILE A 292 12.59 20.61 0.61
CA ILE A 292 12.68 21.30 1.90
C ILE A 292 11.91 20.54 2.99
N ASP A 293 10.66 20.17 2.69
CA ASP A 293 9.80 19.47 3.66
C ASP A 293 10.39 18.12 4.04
N SER A 294 10.82 17.32 3.06
CA SER A 294 11.43 16.01 3.32
C SER A 294 12.78 16.12 4.04
N THR A 295 13.61 17.11 3.68
CA THR A 295 14.88 17.38 4.37
C THR A 295 14.65 17.68 5.85
N ARG A 296 13.64 18.50 6.17
CA ARG A 296 13.27 18.81 7.56
C ARG A 296 12.77 17.60 8.32
N GLN A 297 11.94 16.75 7.69
CA GLN A 297 11.39 15.57 8.35
C GLN A 297 12.43 14.45 8.59
N ASN A 298 13.40 14.31 7.70
CA ASN A 298 14.40 13.23 7.75
C ASN A 298 15.79 13.70 8.20
N ASN A 299 15.97 14.98 8.49
CA ASN A 299 17.27 15.61 8.81
C ASN A 299 18.38 15.29 7.79
N SER A 300 18.03 15.16 6.49
CA SER A 300 18.94 14.74 5.44
C SER A 300 18.58 15.35 4.08
N LEU A 301 19.47 16.19 3.55
CA LEU A 301 19.32 16.76 2.20
C LEU A 301 19.30 15.67 1.11
N LYS A 302 20.09 14.61 1.29
CA LYS A 302 20.12 13.47 0.37
C LYS A 302 18.74 12.82 0.25
N ILE A 303 18.07 12.60 1.38
CA ILE A 303 16.70 12.06 1.38
C ILE A 303 15.74 13.09 0.78
N GLY A 304 15.90 14.38 1.06
CA GLY A 304 15.12 15.46 0.45
C GLY A 304 15.15 15.41 -1.08
N ILE A 305 16.34 15.30 -1.67
CA ILE A 305 16.52 15.19 -3.13
C ILE A 305 15.89 13.88 -3.67
N LEU A 306 16.11 12.74 -3.01
CA LEU A 306 15.49 11.47 -3.40
C LEU A 306 13.96 11.53 -3.32
N SER A 307 13.41 12.31 -2.40
CA SER A 307 11.96 12.48 -2.21
C SER A 307 11.30 13.24 -3.36
N ILE A 308 12.02 14.10 -4.07
CA ILE A 308 11.53 14.69 -5.33
C ILE A 308 11.19 13.56 -6.30
N ARG A 309 12.15 12.66 -6.56
CA ARG A 309 11.94 11.51 -7.44
C ARG A 309 10.82 10.60 -6.95
N ALA A 310 10.73 10.36 -5.64
CA ALA A 310 9.67 9.55 -5.03
C ALA A 310 8.29 10.18 -5.24
N ALA A 311 8.15 11.49 -5.03
CA ALA A 311 6.88 12.22 -5.20
C ALA A 311 6.39 12.19 -6.66
N PHE A 312 7.27 12.47 -7.61
CA PHE A 312 6.92 12.35 -9.04
C PHE A 312 6.59 10.90 -9.41
N THR A 313 7.38 9.91 -8.96
CA THR A 313 7.09 8.49 -9.18
C THR A 313 5.71 8.11 -8.66
N GLN A 314 5.35 8.56 -7.47
CA GLN A 314 4.05 8.26 -6.85
C GLN A 314 2.90 8.86 -7.64
N LEU A 315 2.95 10.16 -7.91
CA LEU A 315 1.83 10.86 -8.52
C LEU A 315 1.66 10.46 -9.99
N THR A 316 2.77 10.42 -10.76
CA THR A 316 2.71 10.04 -12.18
C THR A 316 2.44 8.55 -12.37
N GLY A 317 3.02 7.68 -11.53
CA GLY A 317 2.74 6.25 -11.58
C GLY A 317 1.26 5.94 -11.32
N TYR A 318 0.69 6.51 -10.26
CA TYR A 318 -0.74 6.36 -9.96
C TYR A 318 -1.61 6.97 -11.08
N GLY A 319 -1.31 8.18 -11.54
CA GLY A 319 -2.07 8.85 -12.60
C GLY A 319 -2.05 8.07 -13.91
N CYS A 320 -0.89 7.54 -14.34
CA CYS A 320 -0.79 6.67 -15.51
C CYS A 320 -1.61 5.39 -15.35
N GLY A 321 -1.55 4.74 -14.17
CA GLY A 321 -2.36 3.55 -13.88
C GLY A 321 -3.86 3.84 -13.93
N PHE A 322 -4.28 4.98 -13.37
CA PHE A 322 -5.66 5.44 -13.39
C PHE A 322 -6.15 5.71 -14.82
N ILE A 323 -5.41 6.46 -15.63
CA ILE A 323 -5.75 6.79 -17.03
C ILE A 323 -5.85 5.52 -17.87
N ASN A 324 -4.86 4.62 -17.75
CA ASN A 324 -4.86 3.35 -18.48
C ASN A 324 -6.08 2.47 -18.10
N ALA A 325 -6.39 2.39 -16.81
CA ALA A 325 -7.54 1.62 -16.33
C ALA A 325 -8.85 2.25 -16.78
N TRP A 326 -8.98 3.57 -16.68
CA TRP A 326 -10.16 4.29 -17.16
C TRP A 326 -10.41 4.04 -18.63
N TRP A 327 -9.36 4.15 -19.46
CA TRP A 327 -9.45 3.87 -20.88
C TRP A 327 -9.92 2.42 -21.16
N LYS A 328 -9.23 1.44 -20.58
CA LYS A 328 -9.54 0.04 -20.81
C LYS A 328 -10.91 -0.39 -20.29
N ARG A 329 -11.28 0.07 -19.08
CA ARG A 329 -12.46 -0.39 -18.36
C ARG A 329 -13.73 0.42 -18.66
N CYS A 330 -13.58 1.74 -18.84
CA CYS A 330 -14.72 2.64 -19.04
C CYS A 330 -14.95 2.97 -20.51
N VAL A 331 -13.89 3.16 -21.31
CA VAL A 331 -14.02 3.46 -22.74
C VAL A 331 -14.09 2.18 -23.59
N CYS A 332 -13.12 1.26 -23.40
CA CYS A 332 -13.08 0.02 -24.19
C CYS A 332 -13.98 -1.12 -23.63
N GLY A 333 -14.61 -0.94 -22.47
CA GLY A 333 -15.54 -1.94 -21.91
C GLY A 333 -14.92 -3.25 -21.46
N LYS A 334 -13.57 -3.38 -21.38
CA LYS A 334 -12.90 -4.63 -21.00
C LYS A 334 -13.19 -4.97 -19.54
N ASP A 335 -13.38 -6.28 -19.24
CA ASP A 335 -13.46 -6.74 -17.86
C ASP A 335 -12.09 -6.65 -17.14
N GLU A 336 -12.09 -6.82 -15.81
CA GLU A 336 -10.88 -6.65 -15.00
C GLU A 336 -9.77 -7.62 -15.38
N PHE A 337 -10.10 -8.89 -15.59
CA PHE A 337 -9.10 -9.92 -15.84
C PHE A 337 -8.58 -9.86 -17.26
N SER A 338 -9.43 -9.65 -18.27
CA SER A 338 -9.00 -9.50 -19.67
C SER A 338 -8.16 -8.23 -19.88
N ALA A 339 -8.41 -7.15 -19.14
CA ALA A 339 -7.63 -5.93 -19.23
C ALA A 339 -6.17 -6.08 -18.73
N TYR A 340 -5.89 -7.05 -17.82
CA TYR A 340 -4.61 -7.14 -17.10
C TYR A 340 -4.02 -8.56 -17.04
N ASN A 341 -4.44 -9.48 -17.89
CA ASN A 341 -4.03 -10.89 -17.90
C ASN A 341 -2.52 -11.15 -17.75
N LYS A 342 -1.70 -10.29 -18.35
CA LYS A 342 -0.25 -10.53 -18.46
C LYS A 342 0.57 -10.10 -17.24
N THR A 343 -0.04 -9.48 -16.21
CA THR A 343 0.72 -8.80 -15.16
C THR A 343 0.63 -9.44 -13.77
N PHE A 344 -0.25 -10.41 -13.52
CA PHE A 344 -0.47 -10.93 -12.17
C PHE A 344 -0.02 -12.38 -11.96
N TYR A 345 -0.21 -13.25 -12.92
CA TYR A 345 0.02 -14.69 -12.80
C TYR A 345 1.05 -15.13 -13.85
N LYS A 346 2.32 -14.82 -13.61
CA LYS A 346 3.43 -15.43 -14.31
C LYS A 346 4.45 -15.87 -13.28
#